data_456b8d6a198b83bb47d99d2da9c34905
#
_entry.id   456b8d6a198b83bb47d99d2da9c34905
#
_cell.length_a   1.000
_cell.length_b   1.000
_cell.length_c   1.000
_cell.angle_alpha   90.00
_cell.angle_beta   90.00
_cell.angle_gamma   90.00
#
_symmetry.space_group_name_H-M   'P 1'
#
loop_
_entity.id
_entity.type
_entity.pdbx_description
1 polymer ?
#
loop_
_entity_poly.entity_id
_entity_poly.type
_entity_poly.pdbx_seq_one_letter_code
_entity_poly.pdbx_strand_id
1 'polypeptide(L)'
;ADNNIRTGEIVTIKVKTAQEGEKIVEVTGVRFDNQPSEKSITIGDAVSWSFPATVSPANATDKTITYTSSNPEVAKIDATTGVLTAVAPGYTEISVTTKSGGYKDTVKLSVYKEYETPSAPTLASKTTTSVTLNSVAGCKYSKDGVNWQDSNVFTGLTANTAYTFYVKKVAKGYWLESDKSAGLTVTTVKETTGGSTGGNTGGNTGGNAGGSTG
;
A
#
# COMPACT_ATOMS: atom_id res chain seq x y z
N ALA A 1 -34.59 70.06 1.31
CA ALA A 1 -33.58 69.26 0.66
C ALA A 1 -32.66 70.18 -0.07
N ASP A 2 -31.48 70.48 0.54
CA ASP A 2 -30.47 71.39 -0.03
C ASP A 2 -29.69 70.64 -1.11
N ASN A 3 -29.92 71.03 -2.34
CA ASN A 3 -29.17 70.58 -3.50
C ASN A 3 -28.01 71.55 -3.72
N ASN A 4 -26.96 71.50 -2.86
CA ASN A 4 -25.81 72.36 -2.93
C ASN A 4 -24.78 71.79 -3.92
N ILE A 5 -25.00 72.02 -5.21
CA ILE A 5 -24.02 71.77 -6.25
C ILE A 5 -23.01 72.92 -6.21
N ARG A 6 -21.81 72.69 -5.66
CA ARG A 6 -20.69 73.64 -5.75
C ARG A 6 -20.20 73.69 -7.19
N THR A 7 -20.36 74.83 -7.82
CA THR A 7 -19.85 75.15 -9.15
C THR A 7 -18.31 75.09 -9.13
N GLY A 8 -17.76 74.10 -9.85
CA GLY A 8 -16.29 73.94 -10.05
C GLY A 8 -15.75 72.53 -9.82
N GLU A 9 -16.53 71.60 -9.36
CA GLU A 9 -16.07 70.20 -9.20
C GLU A 9 -16.48 69.39 -10.42
N ILE A 10 -15.49 69.03 -11.25
CA ILE A 10 -15.72 68.12 -12.39
C ILE A 10 -15.75 66.67 -11.83
N VAL A 11 -16.94 66.18 -11.57
CA VAL A 11 -17.14 64.76 -11.27
C VAL A 11 -17.05 64.00 -12.58
N THR A 12 -15.88 63.43 -12.84
CA THR A 12 -15.72 62.49 -13.97
C THR A 12 -16.37 61.17 -13.59
N ILE A 13 -17.62 61.00 -13.88
CA ILE A 13 -18.30 59.70 -13.80
C ILE A 13 -17.76 58.86 -14.97
N LYS A 14 -16.82 57.96 -14.72
CA LYS A 14 -16.53 56.90 -15.67
C LYS A 14 -17.74 55.96 -15.75
N VAL A 15 -18.66 56.30 -16.61
CA VAL A 15 -19.71 55.35 -17.02
C VAL A 15 -18.99 54.31 -17.87
N LYS A 16 -18.77 53.15 -17.28
CA LYS A 16 -18.37 51.97 -18.03
C LYS A 16 -19.62 51.59 -18.83
N THR A 17 -19.70 52.11 -20.08
CA THR A 17 -20.73 51.64 -21.01
C THR A 17 -20.55 50.11 -21.13
N ALA A 18 -21.55 49.37 -20.67
CA ALA A 18 -21.68 47.98 -21.05
C ALA A 18 -21.71 47.97 -22.59
N GLN A 19 -20.79 47.25 -23.22
CA GLN A 19 -20.88 47.04 -24.67
C GLN A 19 -22.19 46.27 -24.89
N GLU A 20 -23.13 46.93 -25.52
CA GLU A 20 -24.33 46.25 -26.01
C GLU A 20 -23.89 45.19 -27.00
N GLY A 21 -24.11 43.92 -26.64
CA GLY A 21 -24.01 42.84 -27.60
C GLY A 21 -23.26 41.56 -27.21
N GLU A 22 -22.57 41.51 -26.06
CA GLU A 22 -21.97 40.23 -25.66
C GLU A 22 -23.03 39.33 -25.03
N LYS A 23 -23.53 38.36 -25.82
CA LYS A 23 -24.48 37.37 -25.35
C LYS A 23 -23.81 36.47 -24.33
N ILE A 24 -24.15 36.61 -23.05
CA ILE A 24 -23.69 35.70 -22.01
C ILE A 24 -24.25 34.30 -22.31
N VAL A 25 -23.37 33.33 -22.43
CA VAL A 25 -23.72 31.92 -22.55
C VAL A 25 -23.45 31.27 -21.20
N GLU A 26 -24.52 30.87 -20.56
CA GLU A 26 -24.44 30.25 -19.23
C GLU A 26 -23.82 28.85 -19.28
N VAL A 27 -23.15 28.48 -18.19
CA VAL A 27 -22.68 27.11 -17.95
C VAL A 27 -23.89 26.20 -17.69
N THR A 28 -23.89 25.01 -18.26
CA THR A 28 -24.92 23.98 -18.03
C THR A 28 -24.36 22.70 -17.40
N GLY A 29 -23.03 22.59 -17.23
CA GLY A 29 -22.40 21.45 -16.60
C GLY A 29 -20.89 21.47 -16.67
N VAL A 30 -20.28 20.53 -15.94
CA VAL A 30 -18.86 20.18 -16.01
C VAL A 30 -18.73 18.67 -15.88
N ARG A 31 -17.72 18.10 -16.49
CA ARG A 31 -17.37 16.67 -16.32
C ARG A 31 -15.88 16.48 -16.43
N PHE A 32 -15.37 15.46 -15.77
CA PHE A 32 -14.02 14.96 -15.99
C PHE A 32 -13.89 14.30 -17.36
N ASP A 33 -12.80 14.57 -18.06
CA ASP A 33 -12.54 14.00 -19.40
C ASP A 33 -11.87 12.64 -19.26
N ASN A 34 -12.50 11.61 -19.88
CA ASN A 34 -11.96 10.25 -19.93
C ASN A 34 -11.59 9.65 -18.57
N GLN A 35 -12.24 10.10 -17.50
CA GLN A 35 -12.07 9.51 -16.18
C GLN A 35 -13.25 8.58 -15.87
N PRO A 36 -12.98 7.37 -15.32
CA PRO A 36 -14.05 6.55 -14.76
C PRO A 36 -14.57 7.17 -13.46
N SER A 37 -15.80 6.83 -13.04
CA SER A 37 -16.36 7.28 -11.77
C SER A 37 -15.56 6.82 -10.54
N GLU A 38 -14.78 5.74 -10.71
CA GLU A 38 -13.88 5.18 -9.69
C GLU A 38 -12.51 4.92 -10.32
N LYS A 39 -11.45 5.34 -9.65
CA LYS A 39 -10.06 5.20 -10.08
C LYS A 39 -9.19 4.67 -8.96
N SER A 40 -8.22 3.83 -9.31
CA SER A 40 -7.17 3.35 -8.40
C SER A 40 -5.80 3.79 -8.91
N ILE A 41 -4.94 4.21 -7.99
CA ILE A 41 -3.53 4.57 -8.26
C ILE A 41 -2.64 3.97 -7.16
N THR A 42 -1.37 3.75 -7.48
CA THR A 42 -0.37 3.27 -6.52
C THR A 42 0.69 4.34 -6.29
N ILE A 43 1.04 4.59 -5.04
CA ILE A 43 2.17 5.48 -4.70
C ILE A 43 3.47 4.81 -5.16
N GLY A 44 4.28 5.56 -5.90
CA GLY A 44 5.53 5.04 -6.47
C GLY A 44 5.45 4.78 -7.98
N ASP A 45 4.25 4.76 -8.57
CA ASP A 45 4.13 4.75 -10.01
C ASP A 45 4.77 6.02 -10.60
N ALA A 46 5.60 5.86 -11.62
CA ALA A 46 6.33 6.97 -12.27
C ALA A 46 5.42 7.87 -13.15
N VAL A 47 4.15 7.99 -12.83
CA VAL A 47 3.13 8.67 -13.64
C VAL A 47 2.64 9.92 -12.91
N SER A 48 2.68 11.06 -13.61
CA SER A 48 1.96 12.25 -13.17
C SER A 48 0.47 12.08 -13.44
N TRP A 49 -0.34 12.16 -12.39
CA TRP A 49 -1.79 12.02 -12.48
C TRP A 49 -2.43 13.37 -12.81
N SER A 50 -3.20 13.44 -13.90
CA SER A 50 -3.95 14.62 -14.30
C SER A 50 -5.44 14.29 -14.43
N PHE A 51 -6.29 15.24 -14.03
CA PHE A 51 -7.74 15.15 -14.07
C PHE A 51 -8.30 16.29 -14.94
N PRO A 52 -8.13 16.26 -16.26
CA PRO A 52 -8.71 17.28 -17.15
C PRO A 52 -10.23 17.24 -17.04
N ALA A 53 -10.86 18.41 -17.18
CA ALA A 53 -12.31 18.55 -17.16
C ALA A 53 -12.81 19.56 -18.20
N THR A 54 -13.96 19.27 -18.75
CA THR A 54 -14.63 20.09 -19.77
C THR A 54 -15.91 20.71 -19.23
N VAL A 55 -16.05 22.02 -19.45
CA VAL A 55 -17.27 22.80 -19.14
C VAL A 55 -18.21 22.78 -20.33
N SER A 56 -19.49 22.61 -20.09
CA SER A 56 -20.56 22.68 -21.10
C SER A 56 -21.42 23.92 -20.91
N PRO A 57 -21.88 24.53 -22.03
CA PRO A 57 -21.46 24.28 -23.40
C PRO A 57 -20.05 24.82 -23.70
N ALA A 58 -19.41 24.34 -24.77
CA ALA A 58 -18.02 24.71 -25.11
C ALA A 58 -17.83 26.22 -25.34
N ASN A 59 -18.88 26.95 -25.67
CA ASN A 59 -18.91 28.41 -25.85
C ASN A 59 -19.41 29.16 -24.61
N ALA A 60 -19.49 28.52 -23.43
CA ALA A 60 -19.82 29.22 -22.17
C ALA A 60 -18.90 30.40 -21.91
N THR A 61 -19.46 31.51 -21.42
CA THR A 61 -18.72 32.77 -21.22
C THR A 61 -17.71 32.66 -20.07
N ASP A 62 -18.09 32.05 -18.95
CA ASP A 62 -17.19 31.79 -17.80
C ASP A 62 -16.96 30.29 -17.65
N LYS A 63 -15.78 29.80 -18.05
CA LYS A 63 -15.38 28.40 -17.94
C LYS A 63 -14.45 28.15 -16.75
N THR A 64 -14.39 29.08 -15.81
CA THR A 64 -13.55 28.93 -14.62
C THR A 64 -14.00 27.72 -13.80
N ILE A 65 -13.08 26.82 -13.53
CA ILE A 65 -13.27 25.65 -12.69
C ILE A 65 -12.30 25.62 -11.53
N THR A 66 -12.65 24.88 -10.48
CA THR A 66 -11.77 24.65 -9.33
C THR A 66 -11.82 23.18 -8.96
N TYR A 67 -10.65 22.59 -8.72
CA TYR A 67 -10.49 21.22 -8.26
C TYR A 67 -10.35 21.17 -6.74
N THR A 68 -10.89 20.11 -6.13
CA THR A 68 -10.76 19.85 -4.68
C THR A 68 -10.61 18.37 -4.40
N SER A 69 -9.92 18.05 -3.31
CA SER A 69 -9.87 16.70 -2.72
C SER A 69 -10.64 16.71 -1.39
N SER A 70 -11.46 15.69 -1.16
CA SER A 70 -12.19 15.54 0.11
C SER A 70 -11.27 15.13 1.26
N ASN A 71 -10.11 14.55 0.95
CA ASN A 71 -9.10 14.15 1.92
C ASN A 71 -7.68 14.43 1.40
N PRO A 72 -7.13 15.64 1.64
CA PRO A 72 -5.80 16.02 1.19
C PRO A 72 -4.65 15.22 1.83
N GLU A 73 -4.90 14.52 2.95
CA GLU A 73 -3.93 13.61 3.58
C GLU A 73 -3.73 12.32 2.77
N VAL A 74 -4.71 11.95 1.92
CA VAL A 74 -4.62 10.82 1.00
C VAL A 74 -4.11 11.26 -0.36
N ALA A 75 -4.69 12.31 -0.94
CA ALA A 75 -4.23 12.88 -2.19
C ALA A 75 -4.52 14.38 -2.26
N LYS A 76 -3.56 15.16 -2.72
CA LYS A 76 -3.69 16.58 -3.02
C LYS A 76 -3.93 16.79 -4.50
N ILE A 77 -4.75 17.78 -4.84
CA ILE A 77 -4.95 18.19 -6.23
C ILE A 77 -4.71 19.70 -6.34
N ASP A 78 -3.99 20.11 -7.38
CA ASP A 78 -3.84 21.52 -7.69
C ASP A 78 -5.19 22.09 -8.15
N ALA A 79 -5.64 23.14 -7.48
CA ALA A 79 -6.99 23.69 -7.66
C ALA A 79 -7.24 24.27 -9.06
N THR A 80 -6.20 24.58 -9.81
CA THR A 80 -6.27 25.23 -11.13
C THR A 80 -5.96 24.24 -12.25
N THR A 81 -4.91 23.45 -12.09
CA THR A 81 -4.39 22.60 -13.15
C THR A 81 -4.97 21.19 -13.15
N GLY A 82 -5.58 20.75 -12.03
CA GLY A 82 -6.07 19.38 -11.86
C GLY A 82 -4.96 18.33 -11.76
N VAL A 83 -3.72 18.75 -11.49
CA VAL A 83 -2.59 17.82 -11.24
C VAL A 83 -2.69 17.27 -9.84
N LEU A 84 -2.67 15.94 -9.73
CA LEU A 84 -2.83 15.21 -8.48
C LEU A 84 -1.49 14.69 -7.97
N THR A 85 -1.30 14.78 -6.66
CA THR A 85 -0.19 14.18 -5.92
C THR A 85 -0.75 13.22 -4.88
N ALA A 86 -0.44 11.93 -4.99
CA ALA A 86 -0.75 10.93 -3.97
C ALA A 86 0.16 11.13 -2.75
N VAL A 87 -0.42 11.13 -1.54
CA VAL A 87 0.27 11.41 -0.26
C VAL A 87 0.35 10.16 0.59
N ALA A 88 -0.78 9.49 0.83
CA ALA A 88 -0.86 8.30 1.67
C ALA A 88 -1.90 7.31 1.12
N PRO A 89 -1.77 6.00 1.44
CA PRO A 89 -2.78 5.02 1.06
C PRO A 89 -4.11 5.30 1.76
N GLY A 90 -5.21 5.21 1.02
CA GLY A 90 -6.54 5.51 1.52
C GLY A 90 -7.54 5.83 0.42
N TYR A 91 -8.66 6.44 0.82
CA TYR A 91 -9.74 6.84 -0.06
C TYR A 91 -9.96 8.36 -0.01
N THR A 92 -10.24 8.96 -1.14
CA THR A 92 -10.68 10.36 -1.27
C THR A 92 -11.60 10.51 -2.48
N GLU A 93 -12.33 11.62 -2.54
CA GLU A 93 -13.07 12.05 -3.72
C GLU A 93 -12.41 13.28 -4.32
N ILE A 94 -12.16 13.22 -5.61
CA ILE A 94 -11.67 14.36 -6.38
C ILE A 94 -12.84 14.98 -7.10
N SER A 95 -13.06 16.28 -6.89
CA SER A 95 -14.17 17.01 -7.50
C SER A 95 -13.67 18.17 -8.33
N VAL A 96 -14.40 18.46 -9.40
CA VAL A 96 -14.30 19.70 -10.17
C VAL A 96 -15.60 20.47 -10.04
N THR A 97 -15.52 21.78 -9.83
CA THR A 97 -16.69 22.65 -9.67
C THR A 97 -16.53 23.89 -10.54
N THR A 98 -17.59 24.27 -11.26
CA THR A 98 -17.60 25.52 -12.02
C THR A 98 -17.88 26.72 -11.11
N LYS A 99 -17.24 27.85 -11.40
CA LYS A 99 -17.49 29.12 -10.73
C LYS A 99 -18.89 29.66 -11.05
N SER A 100 -19.27 29.61 -12.32
CA SER A 100 -20.63 29.96 -12.76
C SER A 100 -21.55 28.74 -12.62
N GLY A 101 -22.66 28.88 -11.93
CA GLY A 101 -23.69 27.86 -11.75
C GLY A 101 -23.37 26.75 -10.74
N GLY A 102 -22.13 26.63 -10.24
CA GLY A 102 -21.77 25.65 -9.21
C GLY A 102 -21.92 24.19 -9.63
N TYR A 103 -21.89 23.89 -10.92
CA TYR A 103 -21.94 22.51 -11.42
C TYR A 103 -20.74 21.73 -10.96
N LYS A 104 -20.94 20.47 -10.58
CA LYS A 104 -19.91 19.61 -9.99
C LYS A 104 -19.88 18.25 -10.65
N ASP A 105 -18.67 17.71 -10.82
CA ASP A 105 -18.43 16.30 -11.12
C ASP A 105 -17.40 15.71 -10.14
N THR A 106 -17.43 14.39 -9.93
CA THR A 106 -16.65 13.73 -8.89
C THR A 106 -16.14 12.37 -9.35
N VAL A 107 -14.86 12.11 -9.05
CA VAL A 107 -14.22 10.79 -9.21
C VAL A 107 -13.83 10.26 -7.83
N LYS A 108 -14.26 9.04 -7.52
CA LYS A 108 -13.81 8.30 -6.34
C LYS A 108 -12.40 7.77 -6.58
N LEU A 109 -11.49 8.07 -5.67
CA LEU A 109 -10.08 7.72 -5.81
C LEU A 109 -9.63 6.83 -4.65
N SER A 110 -9.14 5.63 -4.99
CA SER A 110 -8.43 4.74 -4.07
C SER A 110 -6.94 4.84 -4.32
N VAL A 111 -6.18 5.19 -3.29
CA VAL A 111 -4.73 5.30 -3.33
C VAL A 111 -4.14 4.11 -2.59
N TYR A 112 -3.33 3.31 -3.28
CA TYR A 112 -2.63 2.15 -2.73
C TYR A 112 -1.15 2.45 -2.53
N LYS A 113 -0.52 1.73 -1.61
CA LYS A 113 0.92 1.73 -1.42
C LYS A 113 1.39 0.31 -1.10
N GLU A 114 2.51 -0.10 -1.65
CA GLU A 114 3.15 -1.36 -1.26
C GLU A 114 3.77 -1.25 0.13
N TYR A 115 3.69 -2.33 0.92
CA TYR A 115 4.48 -2.42 2.14
C TYR A 115 5.96 -2.46 1.79
N GLU A 116 6.78 -1.85 2.65
CA GLU A 116 8.23 -2.03 2.58
C GLU A 116 8.61 -3.51 2.72
N THR A 117 9.59 -3.94 1.92
CA THR A 117 10.14 -5.28 1.99
C THR A 117 10.65 -5.57 3.41
N PRO A 118 10.15 -6.60 4.09
CA PRO A 118 10.60 -6.91 5.44
C PRO A 118 12.06 -7.41 5.44
N SER A 119 12.73 -7.27 6.57
CA SER A 119 14.04 -7.90 6.79
C SER A 119 13.95 -9.41 6.67
N ALA A 120 15.08 -10.07 6.40
CA ALA A 120 15.17 -11.53 6.41
C ALA A 120 14.60 -12.10 7.71
N PRO A 121 13.90 -13.25 7.68
CA PRO A 121 13.39 -13.88 8.89
C PRO A 121 14.54 -14.30 9.80
N THR A 122 14.27 -14.43 11.09
CA THR A 122 15.24 -14.93 12.07
C THR A 122 14.81 -16.28 12.62
N LEU A 123 15.79 -17.13 12.96
CA LEU A 123 15.54 -18.45 13.51
C LEU A 123 15.11 -18.36 14.96
N ALA A 124 14.02 -19.02 15.31
CA ALA A 124 13.60 -19.24 16.71
C ALA A 124 14.12 -20.60 17.21
N SER A 125 13.87 -21.69 16.45
CA SER A 125 14.34 -23.04 16.80
C SER A 125 14.40 -23.94 15.58
N LYS A 126 15.14 -25.06 15.71
CA LYS A 126 15.21 -26.11 14.69
C LYS A 126 15.39 -27.49 15.30
N THR A 127 14.90 -28.50 14.61
CA THR A 127 15.07 -29.92 14.94
C THR A 127 15.62 -30.70 13.75
N THR A 128 15.59 -31.99 13.77
CA THR A 128 15.92 -32.85 12.62
C THR A 128 14.89 -32.73 11.49
N THR A 129 13.63 -32.42 11.81
CA THR A 129 12.51 -32.43 10.85
C THR A 129 11.69 -31.14 10.82
N SER A 130 12.09 -30.13 11.57
CA SER A 130 11.36 -28.84 11.64
C SER A 130 12.28 -27.63 11.77
N VAL A 131 11.77 -26.49 11.32
CA VAL A 131 12.34 -25.15 11.55
C VAL A 131 11.21 -24.24 11.98
N THR A 132 11.42 -23.49 13.07
CA THR A 132 10.53 -22.43 13.54
C THR A 132 11.25 -21.09 13.39
N LEU A 133 10.62 -20.15 12.71
CA LEU A 133 11.11 -18.78 12.59
C LEU A 133 10.50 -17.90 13.67
N ASN A 134 11.11 -16.76 13.98
CA ASN A 134 10.47 -15.76 14.83
C ASN A 134 9.24 -15.19 14.10
N SER A 135 8.17 -14.98 14.85
CA SER A 135 6.92 -14.44 14.30
C SER A 135 7.09 -12.96 13.92
N VAL A 136 6.60 -12.59 12.75
CA VAL A 136 6.55 -11.21 12.26
C VAL A 136 5.09 -10.86 11.96
N ALA A 137 4.56 -9.86 12.65
CA ALA A 137 3.15 -9.48 12.53
C ALA A 137 2.78 -9.10 11.08
N GLY A 138 1.65 -9.64 10.60
CA GLY A 138 1.11 -9.36 9.27
C GLY A 138 1.96 -9.94 8.12
N CYS A 139 2.72 -10.99 8.37
CA CYS A 139 3.54 -11.66 7.36
C CYS A 139 3.08 -13.08 7.08
N LYS A 140 3.37 -13.55 5.88
CA LYS A 140 3.40 -14.97 5.49
C LYS A 140 4.83 -15.44 5.35
N TYR A 141 5.02 -16.75 5.44
CA TYR A 141 6.30 -17.41 5.44
C TYR A 141 6.41 -18.42 4.30
N SER A 142 7.60 -18.59 3.76
CA SER A 142 7.88 -19.56 2.69
C SER A 142 9.23 -20.22 2.90
N LYS A 143 9.38 -21.47 2.46
CA LYS A 143 10.66 -22.22 2.39
C LYS A 143 11.25 -22.31 0.98
N ASP A 144 10.58 -21.72 -0.01
CA ASP A 144 10.98 -21.79 -1.42
C ASP A 144 10.78 -20.44 -2.17
N GLY A 145 10.16 -19.45 -1.49
CA GLY A 145 9.85 -18.15 -2.06
C GLY A 145 8.66 -18.16 -3.04
N VAL A 146 7.95 -19.28 -3.18
CA VAL A 146 6.81 -19.48 -4.08
C VAL A 146 5.55 -19.87 -3.32
N ASN A 147 5.63 -20.89 -2.47
CA ASN A 147 4.52 -21.38 -1.66
C ASN A 147 4.51 -20.70 -0.29
N TRP A 148 3.40 -20.02 0.05
CA TRP A 148 3.29 -19.16 1.24
C TRP A 148 2.28 -19.71 2.23
N GLN A 149 2.62 -19.70 3.52
CA GLN A 149 1.78 -20.10 4.64
C GLN A 149 1.74 -19.02 5.74
N ASP A 150 0.70 -19.06 6.57
CA ASP A 150 0.58 -18.12 7.71
C ASP A 150 1.42 -18.58 8.92
N SER A 151 1.63 -19.89 9.06
CA SER A 151 2.47 -20.45 10.13
C SER A 151 3.95 -20.16 9.90
N ASN A 152 4.65 -19.73 10.95
CA ASN A 152 6.11 -19.58 10.99
C ASN A 152 6.84 -20.90 11.29
N VAL A 153 6.10 -22.02 11.38
CA VAL A 153 6.63 -23.38 11.64
C VAL A 153 6.60 -24.19 10.37
N PHE A 154 7.74 -24.79 10.02
CA PHE A 154 7.90 -25.71 8.91
C PHE A 154 8.24 -27.10 9.46
N THR A 155 7.42 -28.10 9.11
CA THR A 155 7.58 -29.49 9.52
C THR A 155 7.80 -30.41 8.33
N GLY A 156 8.13 -31.68 8.57
CA GLY A 156 8.36 -32.66 7.51
C GLY A 156 9.61 -32.39 6.69
N LEU A 157 10.57 -31.69 7.27
CA LEU A 157 11.86 -31.41 6.65
C LEU A 157 12.80 -32.63 6.78
N THR A 158 13.78 -32.73 5.88
CA THR A 158 14.82 -33.75 5.93
C THR A 158 15.93 -33.30 6.87
N ALA A 159 16.46 -34.24 7.68
CA ALA A 159 17.57 -34.01 8.58
C ALA A 159 18.82 -33.60 7.83
N ASN A 160 19.69 -32.82 8.44
CA ASN A 160 20.99 -32.36 7.90
C ASN A 160 20.87 -31.74 6.49
N THR A 161 19.75 -31.03 6.22
CA THR A 161 19.44 -30.46 4.92
C THR A 161 19.26 -28.94 5.06
N ALA A 162 19.85 -28.18 4.14
CA ALA A 162 19.72 -26.72 4.10
C ALA A 162 18.42 -26.30 3.39
N TYR A 163 17.67 -25.38 4.00
CA TYR A 163 16.46 -24.74 3.47
C TYR A 163 16.61 -23.23 3.56
N THR A 164 16.08 -22.51 2.58
CA THR A 164 16.07 -21.03 2.60
C THR A 164 14.66 -20.53 2.83
N PHE A 165 14.50 -19.73 3.88
CA PHE A 165 13.21 -19.21 4.32
C PHE A 165 13.07 -17.73 4.01
N TYR A 166 11.85 -17.32 3.71
CA TYR A 166 11.47 -15.95 3.34
C TYR A 166 10.23 -15.52 4.12
N VAL A 167 10.05 -14.22 4.23
CA VAL A 167 8.82 -13.58 4.72
C VAL A 167 8.36 -12.50 3.75
N LYS A 168 7.05 -12.22 3.71
CA LYS A 168 6.48 -11.06 3.03
C LYS A 168 5.29 -10.51 3.82
N LYS A 169 5.06 -9.20 3.76
CA LYS A 169 3.83 -8.56 4.26
C LYS A 169 2.66 -8.94 3.36
N VAL A 170 1.50 -9.20 3.95
CA VAL A 170 0.27 -9.45 3.20
C VAL A 170 -0.53 -8.16 3.00
N ALA A 171 -1.22 -8.06 1.87
CA ALA A 171 -2.08 -6.93 1.58
C ALA A 171 -3.15 -6.74 2.68
N LYS A 172 -3.41 -5.48 3.05
CA LYS A 172 -4.43 -5.11 4.02
C LYS A 172 -4.96 -3.70 3.77
N GLY A 173 -6.26 -3.57 3.50
CA GLY A 173 -6.89 -2.28 3.18
C GLY A 173 -6.29 -1.68 1.91
N TYR A 174 -5.72 -0.50 2.02
CA TYR A 174 -5.06 0.20 0.91
C TYR A 174 -3.55 -0.09 0.81
N TRP A 175 -3.03 -1.04 1.61
CA TRP A 175 -1.66 -1.53 1.52
C TRP A 175 -1.60 -2.79 0.69
N LEU A 176 -0.77 -2.79 -0.34
CA LEU A 176 -0.47 -3.95 -1.18
C LEU A 176 0.59 -4.83 -0.49
N GLU A 177 0.68 -6.10 -0.87
CA GLU A 177 1.72 -6.97 -0.33
C GLU A 177 3.12 -6.44 -0.69
N SER A 178 4.09 -6.74 0.17
CA SER A 178 5.48 -6.41 -0.11
C SER A 178 6.13 -7.43 -1.04
N ASP A 179 7.27 -7.05 -1.59
CA ASP A 179 8.25 -8.01 -2.08
C ASP A 179 8.64 -8.99 -0.96
N LYS A 180 9.13 -10.16 -1.37
CA LYS A 180 9.71 -11.13 -0.43
C LYS A 180 11.04 -10.62 0.12
N SER A 181 11.29 -10.90 1.39
CA SER A 181 12.55 -10.59 2.07
C SER A 181 13.77 -11.25 1.41
N ALA A 182 14.96 -10.83 1.81
CA ALA A 182 16.15 -11.66 1.67
C ALA A 182 15.95 -13.00 2.38
N GLY A 183 16.61 -14.05 1.87
CA GLY A 183 16.48 -15.41 2.40
C GLY A 183 17.33 -15.64 3.66
N LEU A 184 16.79 -16.41 4.61
CA LEU A 184 17.54 -17.01 5.71
C LEU A 184 17.80 -18.49 5.40
N THR A 185 19.05 -18.90 5.24
CA THR A 185 19.40 -20.32 5.08
C THR A 185 19.63 -20.98 6.44
N VAL A 186 18.90 -22.07 6.70
CA VAL A 186 19.00 -22.86 7.93
C VAL A 186 19.19 -24.32 7.55
N THR A 187 20.21 -24.97 8.13
CA THR A 187 20.39 -26.42 8.04
C THR A 187 19.73 -27.08 9.24
N THR A 188 18.83 -28.05 9.01
CA THR A 188 18.19 -28.87 10.04
C THR A 188 19.24 -29.65 10.83
N VAL A 189 18.87 -30.08 12.04
CA VAL A 189 19.78 -30.85 12.90
C VAL A 189 20.08 -32.19 12.23
N LYS A 190 21.32 -32.67 12.35
CA LYS A 190 21.71 -34.01 11.92
C LYS A 190 21.11 -35.05 12.87
N GLU A 191 20.63 -36.18 12.34
CA GLU A 191 20.26 -37.30 13.18
C GLU A 191 21.50 -37.83 13.92
N THR A 192 21.45 -37.91 15.24
CA THR A 192 22.43 -38.65 16.02
C THR A 192 21.98 -40.11 16.01
N THR A 193 22.64 -40.95 15.23
CA THR A 193 22.58 -42.40 15.43
C THR A 193 23.12 -42.65 16.85
N GLY A 194 22.24 -42.92 17.79
CA GLY A 194 22.61 -43.39 19.12
C GLY A 194 23.42 -44.68 18.93
N GLY A 195 24.70 -44.57 19.15
CA GLY A 195 25.54 -45.75 19.29
C GLY A 195 25.01 -46.53 20.50
N SER A 196 24.30 -47.63 20.23
CA SER A 196 24.04 -48.64 21.24
C SER A 196 25.41 -49.19 21.65
N THR A 197 25.93 -48.68 22.74
CA THR A 197 27.00 -49.40 23.46
C THR A 197 26.35 -50.63 24.07
N GLY A 198 26.34 -51.71 23.29
CA GLY A 198 26.05 -53.07 23.79
C GLY A 198 27.06 -53.38 24.89
N GLY A 199 26.67 -53.20 26.13
CA GLY A 199 27.39 -53.72 27.26
C GLY A 199 27.39 -55.26 27.17
N ASN A 200 28.51 -55.77 26.67
CA ASN A 200 28.78 -57.20 26.77
C ASN A 200 29.10 -57.54 28.23
N THR A 201 28.12 -57.88 29.03
CA THR A 201 28.29 -58.52 30.33
C THR A 201 28.62 -59.99 30.05
N GLY A 202 29.86 -60.28 29.80
CA GLY A 202 30.40 -61.66 29.79
C GLY A 202 30.30 -62.24 31.21
N GLY A 203 29.29 -63.02 31.49
CA GLY A 203 29.16 -63.84 32.68
C GLY A 203 30.23 -64.95 32.60
N ASN A 204 31.29 -64.84 33.35
CA ASN A 204 32.20 -65.91 33.62
C ASN A 204 31.64 -66.79 34.72
N THR A 205 31.02 -67.90 34.37
CA THR A 205 30.71 -68.99 35.31
C THR A 205 31.85 -69.98 35.33
N GLY A 206 32.85 -69.68 36.14
CA GLY A 206 33.90 -70.65 36.51
C GLY A 206 33.41 -71.53 37.60
N GLY A 207 32.95 -72.74 37.27
CA GLY A 207 32.73 -73.80 38.23
C GLY A 207 34.07 -74.30 38.77
N ASN A 208 34.17 -74.50 40.04
CA ASN A 208 35.17 -75.41 40.61
C ASN A 208 34.48 -76.36 41.57
N ALA A 209 34.54 -77.60 41.17
CA ALA A 209 34.17 -78.76 42.00
C ALA A 209 35.48 -79.39 42.56
N GLY A 210 35.33 -79.91 43.67
CA GLY A 210 36.37 -80.78 44.28
C GLY A 210 36.79 -80.33 45.65
N GLY A 211 36.65 -81.05 46.57
CA GLY A 211 36.78 -82.44 46.88
C GLY A 211 37.32 -82.60 48.30
N SER A 212 36.58 -83.30 48.99
CA SER A 212 37.02 -84.52 49.76
C SER A 212 37.96 -84.36 50.90
N THR A 213 37.53 -84.98 51.91
CA THR A 213 38.21 -85.80 52.90
C THR A 213 38.83 -85.10 54.14
N GLY A 214 38.36 -85.67 55.23
CA GLY A 214 38.91 -85.77 56.52
C GLY A 214 37.89 -85.92 57.61
#